data_99ff5d3e30b2fe681656b612a32aa729
#
_entry.id   99ff5d3e30b2fe681656b612a32aa729
#
_cell.length_a   1.000
_cell.length_b   1.000
_cell.length_c   1.000
_cell.angle_alpha   90.00
_cell.angle_beta   90.00
_cell.angle_gamma   90.00
#
_symmetry.space_group_name_H-M   'P 1'
#
loop_
_entity.id
_entity.type
_entity.pdbx_description
1 polymer ?
#
loop_
_entity_poly.entity_id
_entity_poly.type
_entity_poly.pdbx_seq_one_letter_code
_entity_poly.pdbx_strand_id
1 'polypeptide(L)'
;AGFYKRKAQNIKEISKTLIEKYDGKVPSTQEELLALPGVGIKTANLTLNLGFNIDAICVDCHVHQIANRIGWIDTKTPEESVDALESIMPRRFWIPLNELLVAYGQNVCLSISPLCSECPICKECPKKGLKYSR
;
A
#
# COMPACT_ATOMS: atom_id res chain seq x y z
N ALA A 1 -8.90 2.78 16.45
CA ALA A 1 -8.71 2.07 15.17
C ALA A 1 -10.06 1.64 14.62
N GLY A 2 -10.35 1.94 13.36
CA GLY A 2 -11.57 1.46 12.72
C GLY A 2 -11.63 -0.07 12.72
N PHE A 3 -12.87 -0.60 12.86
CA PHE A 3 -13.12 -2.06 12.86
C PHE A 3 -12.34 -2.86 13.93
N TYR A 4 -12.05 -2.25 15.07
CA TYR A 4 -11.17 -2.83 16.10
C TYR A 4 -11.63 -4.20 16.62
N LYS A 5 -12.94 -4.46 16.74
CA LYS A 5 -13.47 -5.76 17.17
C LYS A 5 -13.07 -6.87 16.19
N ARG A 6 -13.25 -6.65 14.88
CA ARG A 6 -12.86 -7.60 13.84
C ARG A 6 -11.34 -7.78 13.78
N LYS A 7 -10.58 -6.69 13.94
CA LYS A 7 -9.12 -6.76 13.99
C LYS A 7 -8.62 -7.58 15.19
N ALA A 8 -9.23 -7.40 16.36
CA ALA A 8 -8.88 -8.18 17.56
C ALA A 8 -9.17 -9.68 17.37
N GLN A 9 -10.28 -10.04 16.73
CA GLN A 9 -10.59 -11.42 16.40
C GLN A 9 -9.58 -11.99 15.39
N ASN A 10 -9.30 -11.27 14.30
CA ASN A 10 -8.32 -11.70 13.30
C ASN A 10 -6.93 -11.92 13.92
N ILE A 11 -6.48 -11.02 14.82
CA ILE A 11 -5.19 -11.19 15.52
C ILE A 11 -5.15 -12.50 16.32
N LYS A 12 -6.20 -12.83 17.04
CA LYS A 12 -6.30 -14.10 17.80
C LYS A 12 -6.24 -15.32 16.87
N GLU A 13 -6.98 -15.27 15.77
CA GLU A 13 -7.02 -16.38 14.80
C GLU A 13 -5.66 -16.54 14.07
N ILE A 14 -5.04 -15.42 13.67
CA ILE A 14 -3.69 -15.42 13.09
C ILE A 14 -2.69 -16.03 14.07
N SER A 15 -2.66 -15.55 15.33
CA SER A 15 -1.73 -16.06 16.34
C SER A 15 -1.89 -17.57 16.55
N LYS A 16 -3.14 -18.07 16.60
CA LYS A 16 -3.42 -19.50 16.70
C LYS A 16 -2.89 -20.26 15.48
N THR A 17 -3.18 -19.75 14.27
CA THR A 17 -2.71 -20.37 13.01
C THR A 17 -1.18 -20.41 12.94
N LEU A 18 -0.50 -19.33 13.35
CA LEU A 18 0.97 -19.29 13.38
C LEU A 18 1.54 -20.35 14.32
N ILE A 19 0.97 -20.51 15.52
CA ILE A 19 1.41 -21.53 16.47
C ILE A 19 1.18 -22.95 15.93
N GLU A 20 -0.01 -23.21 15.39
CA GLU A 20 -0.42 -24.57 14.98
C GLU A 20 0.22 -25.02 13.66
N LYS A 21 0.45 -24.11 12.71
CA LYS A 21 0.91 -24.47 11.35
C LYS A 21 2.33 -24.02 11.02
N TYR A 22 2.85 -23.02 11.72
CA TYR A 22 4.11 -22.35 11.37
C TYR A 22 5.12 -22.30 12.54
N ASP A 23 4.92 -23.12 13.59
CA ASP A 23 5.79 -23.15 14.79
C ASP A 23 6.02 -21.76 15.41
N GLY A 24 4.98 -20.93 15.41
CA GLY A 24 5.03 -19.56 15.94
C GLY A 24 5.79 -18.56 15.06
N LYS A 25 6.19 -18.94 13.86
CA LYS A 25 6.91 -18.06 12.91
C LYS A 25 5.94 -17.43 11.92
N VAL A 26 6.24 -16.20 11.52
CA VAL A 26 5.50 -15.55 10.43
C VAL A 26 6.03 -16.09 9.09
N PRO A 27 5.16 -16.57 8.18
CA PRO A 27 5.61 -17.03 6.87
C PRO A 27 6.13 -15.88 6.01
N SER A 28 7.05 -16.20 5.10
CA SER A 28 7.74 -15.25 4.24
C SER A 28 7.39 -15.35 2.76
N THR A 29 6.28 -16.01 2.44
CA THR A 29 5.73 -16.05 1.08
C THR A 29 4.38 -15.34 1.02
N GLN A 30 4.08 -14.72 -0.12
CA GLN A 30 2.83 -14.01 -0.30
C GLN A 30 1.62 -14.97 -0.19
N GLU A 31 1.74 -16.17 -0.76
CA GLU A 31 0.70 -17.19 -0.73
C GLU A 31 0.32 -17.59 0.71
N GLU A 32 1.32 -17.91 1.54
CA GLU A 32 1.08 -18.29 2.93
C GLU A 32 0.53 -17.12 3.76
N LEU A 33 1.00 -15.90 3.52
CA LEU A 33 0.49 -14.71 4.19
C LEU A 33 -0.98 -14.44 3.83
N LEU A 34 -1.35 -14.59 2.56
CA LEU A 34 -2.74 -14.45 2.10
C LEU A 34 -3.67 -15.54 2.64
N ALA A 35 -3.15 -16.71 3.00
CA ALA A 35 -3.91 -17.77 3.64
C ALA A 35 -4.27 -17.48 5.12
N LEU A 36 -3.66 -16.46 5.73
CA LEU A 36 -3.96 -16.06 7.10
C LEU A 36 -5.28 -15.27 7.19
N PRO A 37 -6.09 -15.45 8.26
CA PRO A 37 -7.39 -14.82 8.39
C PRO A 37 -7.30 -13.29 8.39
N GLY A 38 -7.99 -12.63 7.45
CA GLY A 38 -8.06 -11.17 7.36
C GLY A 38 -6.78 -10.48 6.87
N VAL A 39 -5.84 -11.25 6.32
CA VAL A 39 -4.68 -10.74 5.61
C VAL A 39 -5.02 -10.60 4.13
N GLY A 40 -4.99 -9.36 3.62
CA GLY A 40 -5.13 -9.05 2.20
C GLY A 40 -3.77 -8.73 1.58
N ILE A 41 -3.76 -8.51 0.26
CA ILE A 41 -2.55 -8.24 -0.53
C ILE A 41 -1.70 -7.09 0.05
N LYS A 42 -2.34 -6.01 0.51
CA LYS A 42 -1.64 -4.89 1.16
C LYS A 42 -0.85 -5.35 2.39
N THR A 43 -1.50 -6.10 3.29
CA THR A 43 -0.87 -6.56 4.54
C THR A 43 0.21 -7.57 4.25
N ALA A 44 -0.02 -8.51 3.32
CA ALA A 44 0.97 -9.48 2.89
C ALA A 44 2.23 -8.79 2.33
N ASN A 45 2.07 -7.88 1.36
CA ASN A 45 3.19 -7.17 0.75
C ASN A 45 3.95 -6.29 1.76
N LEU A 46 3.23 -5.61 2.66
CA LEU A 46 3.87 -4.83 3.72
C LEU A 46 4.67 -5.72 4.70
N THR A 47 4.14 -6.90 5.02
CA THR A 47 4.86 -7.88 5.86
C THR A 47 6.12 -8.39 5.18
N LEU A 48 6.05 -8.69 3.88
CA LEU A 48 7.22 -9.09 3.08
C LEU A 48 8.29 -7.98 3.06
N ASN A 49 7.89 -6.74 2.83
CA ASN A 49 8.81 -5.61 2.80
C ASN A 49 9.48 -5.38 4.16
N LEU A 50 8.69 -5.11 5.19
CA LEU A 50 9.20 -4.65 6.49
C LEU A 50 9.74 -5.79 7.36
N GLY A 51 9.15 -6.98 7.25
CA GLY A 51 9.53 -8.14 8.06
C GLY A 51 10.68 -8.95 7.46
N PHE A 52 10.78 -9.00 6.14
CA PHE A 52 11.70 -9.90 5.43
C PHE A 52 12.60 -9.21 4.41
N ASN A 53 12.42 -7.91 4.17
CA ASN A 53 13.12 -7.15 3.13
C ASN A 53 12.97 -7.80 1.73
N ILE A 54 11.79 -8.35 1.46
CA ILE A 54 11.43 -8.97 0.18
C ILE A 54 10.71 -7.94 -0.69
N ASP A 55 11.13 -7.83 -1.95
CA ASP A 55 10.54 -6.92 -2.91
C ASP A 55 9.08 -7.26 -3.19
N ALA A 56 8.17 -6.37 -2.81
CA ALA A 56 6.76 -6.40 -3.14
C ALA A 56 6.21 -4.96 -3.17
N ILE A 57 5.25 -4.66 -4.03
CA ILE A 57 4.61 -3.34 -4.02
C ILE A 57 3.43 -3.34 -3.06
N CYS A 58 3.53 -2.54 -2.00
CA CYS A 58 2.44 -2.31 -1.07
C CYS A 58 1.63 -1.09 -1.52
N VAL A 59 0.38 -1.31 -1.93
CA VAL A 59 -0.53 -0.23 -2.33
C VAL A 59 -1.58 0.00 -1.26
N ASP A 60 -1.60 1.21 -0.72
CA ASP A 60 -2.70 1.70 0.11
C ASP A 60 -3.49 2.81 -0.62
N CYS A 61 -4.43 3.43 0.06
CA CYS A 61 -5.24 4.49 -0.53
C CYS A 61 -4.41 5.70 -1.00
N HIS A 62 -3.29 6.02 -0.33
CA HIS A 62 -2.41 7.11 -0.76
C HIS A 62 -1.62 6.74 -2.01
N VAL A 63 -1.00 5.55 -2.02
CA VAL A 63 -0.25 5.06 -3.19
C VAL A 63 -1.15 5.00 -4.41
N HIS A 64 -2.33 4.34 -4.27
CA HIS A 64 -3.31 4.25 -5.35
C HIS A 64 -3.73 5.62 -5.88
N GLN A 65 -4.11 6.52 -4.99
CA GLN A 65 -4.57 7.86 -5.35
C GLN A 65 -3.49 8.69 -6.03
N ILE A 66 -2.27 8.71 -5.47
CA ILE A 66 -1.18 9.51 -6.00
C ILE A 66 -0.73 8.99 -7.34
N ALA A 67 -0.50 7.68 -7.48
CA ALA A 67 -0.05 7.07 -8.72
C ALA A 67 -1.02 7.32 -9.89
N ASN A 68 -2.34 7.25 -9.63
CA ASN A 68 -3.36 7.62 -10.60
C ASN A 68 -3.36 9.13 -10.89
N ARG A 69 -3.26 9.97 -9.86
CA ARG A 69 -3.28 11.45 -9.98
C ARG A 69 -2.13 11.98 -10.80
N ILE A 70 -0.92 11.44 -10.60
CA ILE A 70 0.27 11.83 -11.37
C ILE A 70 0.37 11.13 -12.72
N GLY A 71 -0.57 10.22 -13.03
CA GLY A 71 -0.68 9.57 -14.32
C GLY A 71 0.31 8.43 -14.56
N TRP A 72 0.91 7.86 -13.51
CA TRP A 72 1.75 6.67 -13.64
C TRP A 72 0.92 5.44 -14.05
N ILE A 73 -0.30 5.35 -13.51
CA ILE A 73 -1.24 4.27 -13.77
C ILE A 73 -2.65 4.84 -14.02
N ASP A 74 -3.56 3.98 -14.48
CA ASP A 74 -4.98 4.28 -14.64
C ASP A 74 -5.79 3.06 -14.19
N THR A 75 -6.06 2.99 -12.89
CA THR A 75 -6.68 1.83 -12.22
C THR A 75 -7.81 2.27 -11.31
N LYS A 76 -8.75 1.37 -11.07
CA LYS A 76 -9.95 1.66 -10.27
C LYS A 76 -9.81 1.26 -8.82
N THR A 77 -8.98 0.26 -8.54
CA THR A 77 -8.80 -0.29 -7.20
C THR A 77 -7.33 -0.32 -6.79
N PRO A 78 -7.02 -0.32 -5.48
CA PRO A 78 -5.65 -0.53 -5.01
C PRO A 78 -5.04 -1.86 -5.43
N GLU A 79 -5.85 -2.90 -5.55
CA GLU A 79 -5.43 -4.24 -5.99
C GLU A 79 -4.93 -4.20 -7.44
N GLU A 80 -5.71 -3.61 -8.35
CA GLU A 80 -5.28 -3.39 -9.74
C GLU A 80 -4.00 -2.56 -9.85
N SER A 81 -3.79 -1.65 -8.89
CA SER A 81 -2.62 -0.78 -8.88
C SER A 81 -1.33 -1.51 -8.52
N VAL A 82 -1.41 -2.66 -7.84
CA VAL A 82 -0.22 -3.49 -7.55
C VAL A 82 0.39 -3.95 -8.87
N ASP A 83 -0.37 -4.67 -9.68
CA ASP A 83 0.10 -5.23 -10.96
C ASP A 83 0.56 -4.12 -11.93
N ALA A 84 -0.21 -3.02 -11.99
CA ALA A 84 0.12 -1.88 -12.84
C ALA A 84 1.44 -1.22 -12.45
N LEU A 85 1.68 -1.02 -11.14
CA LEU A 85 2.92 -0.44 -10.63
C LEU A 85 4.10 -1.41 -10.77
N GLU A 86 3.90 -2.70 -10.54
CA GLU A 86 4.94 -3.72 -10.74
C GLU A 86 5.44 -3.77 -12.18
N SER A 87 4.55 -3.52 -13.14
CA SER A 87 4.89 -3.52 -14.57
C SER A 87 5.77 -2.35 -15.00
N ILE A 88 5.72 -1.20 -14.29
CA ILE A 88 6.41 0.03 -14.70
C ILE A 88 7.50 0.49 -13.73
N MET A 89 7.41 0.08 -12.45
CA MET A 89 8.28 0.59 -11.39
C MET A 89 9.57 -0.24 -11.28
N PRO A 90 10.76 0.36 -11.38
CA PRO A 90 12.00 -0.36 -11.14
C PRO A 90 12.04 -0.96 -9.72
N ARG A 91 12.49 -2.21 -9.59
CA ARG A 91 12.45 -2.99 -8.33
C ARG A 91 13.05 -2.28 -7.12
N ARG A 92 14.11 -1.49 -7.32
CA ARG A 92 14.74 -0.71 -6.24
C ARG A 92 13.81 0.26 -5.52
N PHE A 93 12.65 0.59 -6.11
CA PHE A 93 11.65 1.48 -5.53
C PHE A 93 10.47 0.75 -4.89
N TRP A 94 10.36 -0.57 -5.02
CA TRP A 94 9.19 -1.32 -4.56
C TRP A 94 9.00 -1.22 -3.04
N ILE A 95 10.07 -1.45 -2.27
CA ILE A 95 10.01 -1.36 -0.80
C ILE A 95 9.74 0.08 -0.32
N PRO A 96 10.49 1.12 -0.75
CA PRO A 96 10.29 2.47 -0.24
C PRO A 96 9.03 3.17 -0.77
N LEU A 97 8.39 2.65 -1.83
CA LEU A 97 7.29 3.32 -2.50
C LEU A 97 6.13 3.65 -1.56
N ASN A 98 5.71 2.68 -0.74
CA ASN A 98 4.57 2.87 0.15
C ASN A 98 4.86 3.97 1.19
N GLU A 99 5.98 3.89 1.89
CA GLU A 99 6.36 4.87 2.92
C GLU A 99 6.44 6.29 2.34
N LEU A 100 7.13 6.44 1.21
CA LEU A 100 7.30 7.73 0.54
C LEU A 100 5.97 8.32 0.08
N LEU A 101 5.12 7.54 -0.58
CA LEU A 101 3.84 8.05 -1.07
C LEU A 101 2.81 8.24 0.03
N VAL A 102 2.86 7.46 1.12
CA VAL A 102 2.04 7.72 2.31
C VAL A 102 2.43 9.05 2.96
N ALA A 103 3.72 9.26 3.20
CA ALA A 103 4.21 10.53 3.75
C ALA A 103 3.85 11.72 2.85
N TYR A 104 4.02 11.56 1.55
CA TYR A 104 3.65 12.59 0.57
C TYR A 104 2.14 12.85 0.52
N GLY A 105 1.32 11.80 0.60
CA GLY A 105 -0.14 11.88 0.62
C GLY A 105 -0.70 12.53 1.88
N GLN A 106 0.00 12.38 2.99
CA GLN A 106 -0.39 12.98 4.27
C GLN A 106 0.02 14.44 4.41
N ASN A 107 1.07 14.89 3.72
CA ASN A 107 1.64 16.22 3.91
C ASN A 107 1.44 17.16 2.71
N VAL A 108 1.44 16.67 1.48
CA VAL A 108 1.39 17.49 0.26
C VAL A 108 0.23 17.09 -0.64
N CYS A 109 0.20 15.85 -1.12
CA CYS A 109 -0.81 15.37 -2.06
C CYS A 109 -2.05 14.83 -1.35
N LEU A 110 -2.64 15.66 -0.50
CA LEU A 110 -3.82 15.31 0.30
C LEU A 110 -4.97 14.76 -0.55
N SER A 111 -5.80 13.90 0.04
CA SER A 111 -6.96 13.30 -0.65
C SER A 111 -7.96 14.37 -1.08
N ILE A 112 -8.20 15.34 -0.21
CA ILE A 112 -9.09 16.49 -0.48
C ILE A 112 -8.21 17.74 -0.51
N SER A 113 -8.31 18.53 -1.58
CA SER A 113 -7.63 19.81 -1.73
C SER A 113 -6.10 19.75 -1.46
N PRO A 114 -5.33 19.04 -2.29
CA PRO A 114 -3.88 18.93 -2.12
C PRO A 114 -3.18 20.27 -2.25
N LEU A 115 -2.00 20.39 -1.63
CA LEU A 115 -1.15 21.59 -1.63
C LEU A 115 -0.33 21.67 -2.93
N CYS A 116 -1.02 21.86 -4.06
CA CYS A 116 -0.33 21.88 -5.35
C CYS A 116 0.60 23.06 -5.52
N SER A 117 0.37 24.20 -4.84
CA SER A 117 1.27 25.35 -4.84
C SER A 117 2.64 25.06 -4.21
N GLU A 118 2.68 24.10 -3.27
CA GLU A 118 3.92 23.69 -2.57
C GLU A 118 4.52 22.40 -3.14
N CYS A 119 3.81 21.78 -4.11
CA CYS A 119 4.18 20.49 -4.66
C CYS A 119 5.36 20.62 -5.65
N PRO A 120 6.50 19.95 -5.42
CA PRO A 120 7.69 20.06 -6.26
C PRO A 120 7.47 19.54 -7.69
N ILE A 121 6.51 18.62 -7.89
CA ILE A 121 6.20 18.06 -9.21
C ILE A 121 4.90 18.63 -9.82
N CYS A 122 4.45 19.79 -9.33
CA CYS A 122 3.16 20.37 -9.74
C CYS A 122 3.08 20.67 -11.25
N LYS A 123 4.22 21.07 -11.85
CA LYS A 123 4.30 21.45 -13.27
C LYS A 123 4.15 20.22 -14.20
N GLU A 124 4.70 19.09 -13.80
CA GLU A 124 4.70 17.85 -14.56
C GLU A 124 3.46 16.98 -14.26
N CYS A 125 2.72 17.30 -13.19
CA CYS A 125 1.58 16.51 -12.73
C CYS A 125 0.33 16.80 -13.55
N PRO A 126 -0.28 15.80 -14.23
CA PRO A 126 -1.51 15.94 -14.98
C PRO A 126 -2.75 16.16 -14.08
N LYS A 127 -2.61 15.97 -12.76
CA LYS A 127 -3.67 16.19 -11.75
C LYS A 127 -4.95 15.43 -12.04
N LYS A 128 -4.84 14.20 -12.54
CA LYS A 128 -6.00 13.37 -12.90
C LYS A 128 -6.98 13.23 -11.72
N GLY A 129 -8.28 13.39 -12.00
CA GLY A 129 -9.35 13.28 -11.01
C GLY A 129 -9.43 14.40 -9.97
N LEU A 130 -8.59 15.45 -10.09
CA LEU A 130 -8.58 16.55 -9.15
C LEU A 130 -9.57 17.66 -9.58
N LYS A 131 -10.45 18.04 -8.64
CA LYS A 131 -11.41 19.13 -8.88
C LYS A 131 -10.89 20.49 -8.38
N TYR A 132 -10.16 20.51 -7.25
CA TYR A 132 -9.54 21.70 -6.67
C TYR A 132 -8.22 21.37 -5.97
N SER A 133 -7.36 22.38 -5.86
CA SER A 133 -6.10 22.32 -5.13
C SER A 133 -5.82 23.65 -4.45
N ARG A 134 -4.92 23.63 -3.48
CA ARG A 134 -4.38 24.80 -2.80
C ARG A 134 -2.96 25.10 -3.25
#